data_a06367a437f673d0b068e0d4fafcd47b
#
_entry.id   a06367a437f673d0b068e0d4fafcd47b
#
_cell.length_a   1.000
_cell.length_b   1.000
_cell.length_c   1.000
_cell.angle_alpha   90.00
_cell.angle_beta   90.00
_cell.angle_gamma   90.00
#
_symmetry.space_group_name_H-M   'P 1'
#
loop_
_entity.id
_entity.type
_entity.pdbx_description
1 polymer ?
#
loop_
_entity_poly.entity_id
_entity_poly.type
_entity_poly.pdbx_seq_one_letter_code
_entity_poly.pdbx_strand_id
1 'polypeptide(L)'
;MNSLVLLNGSPRGERSNSMKMLTRVAEGWVRGGGAQPEVLHLVRRAQFQRAVEAFAGTDVVLLGMPLYTDAMPALVKAYIEALAPRVEAARSGGANPTLAFLVQSGFPEAAHSRPLERYLKKLALRMGSHYAGTIVRGGGEALQAMPEEANRKLWARLQVLGEQLARDGRFGAAELKAVAGRERFSRFGVWVASLACRIPIIQFYWNGMLKKNGAWERRFAAPYGPAFEG
;
A
#
# COMPACT_ATOMS: atom_id res chain seq x y z
N MET A 1 -23.21 -3.62 0.59
CA MET A 1 -22.32 -2.83 1.47
C MET A 1 -22.39 -1.38 1.02
N ASN A 2 -22.69 -0.45 1.93
CA ASN A 2 -22.96 0.94 1.54
C ASN A 2 -21.89 1.92 2.05
N SER A 3 -21.15 1.58 3.10
CA SER A 3 -20.16 2.47 3.73
C SER A 3 -18.75 1.91 3.63
N LEU A 4 -17.79 2.78 3.28
CA LEU A 4 -16.39 2.48 3.17
C LEU A 4 -15.55 3.54 3.87
N VAL A 5 -14.67 3.12 4.75
CA VAL A 5 -13.59 3.96 5.28
C VAL A 5 -12.28 3.59 4.61
N LEU A 6 -11.65 4.58 3.97
CA LEU A 6 -10.34 4.47 3.36
C LEU A 6 -9.28 4.95 4.34
N LEU A 7 -8.38 4.07 4.74
CA LEU A 7 -7.29 4.39 5.65
C LEU A 7 -5.96 4.43 4.90
N ASN A 8 -5.34 5.60 4.86
CA ASN A 8 -3.99 5.73 4.34
C ASN A 8 -2.96 5.59 5.46
N GLY A 9 -2.31 4.43 5.50
CA GLY A 9 -1.27 4.07 6.45
C GLY A 9 0.14 4.47 6.01
N SER A 10 0.30 5.30 4.98
CA SER A 10 1.60 5.79 4.56
C SER A 10 2.05 6.99 5.40
N PRO A 11 3.29 7.02 5.92
CA PRO A 11 3.86 8.19 6.58
C PRO A 11 3.95 9.43 5.67
N ARG A 12 3.95 9.26 4.34
CA ARG A 12 3.94 10.36 3.36
C ARG A 12 2.56 11.04 3.23
N GLY A 13 1.52 10.52 3.90
CA GLY A 13 0.15 11.06 3.87
C GLY A 13 -0.42 11.13 2.45
N GLU A 14 -1.05 12.24 2.10
CA GLU A 14 -1.75 12.45 0.83
C GLU A 14 -0.86 12.27 -0.42
N ARG A 15 0.42 12.59 -0.32
CA ARG A 15 1.37 12.51 -1.45
C ARG A 15 1.90 11.10 -1.69
N SER A 16 1.38 10.09 -0.97
CA SER A 16 1.88 8.73 -1.07
C SER A 16 1.35 7.99 -2.29
N ASN A 17 2.14 7.03 -2.79
CA ASN A 17 1.69 6.10 -3.82
C ASN A 17 0.52 5.23 -3.33
N SER A 18 0.51 4.88 -2.04
CA SER A 18 -0.63 4.18 -1.43
C SER A 18 -1.92 4.99 -1.58
N MET A 19 -1.88 6.32 -1.32
CA MET A 19 -3.07 7.16 -1.48
C MET A 19 -3.53 7.25 -2.94
N LYS A 20 -2.61 7.42 -3.90
CA LYS A 20 -2.96 7.41 -5.33
C LYS A 20 -3.72 6.15 -5.73
N MET A 21 -3.25 4.99 -5.29
CA MET A 21 -3.90 3.71 -5.58
C MET A 21 -5.24 3.57 -4.86
N LEU A 22 -5.33 3.96 -3.57
CA LEU A 22 -6.57 3.97 -2.79
C LEU A 22 -7.65 4.82 -3.46
N THR A 23 -7.29 6.01 -3.98
CA THR A 23 -8.21 6.88 -4.71
C THR A 23 -8.83 6.17 -5.92
N ARG A 24 -8.04 5.40 -6.68
CA ARG A 24 -8.57 4.64 -7.84
C ARG A 24 -9.51 3.51 -7.43
N VAL A 25 -9.24 2.86 -6.30
CA VAL A 25 -10.18 1.87 -5.74
C VAL A 25 -11.48 2.56 -5.26
N ALA A 26 -11.37 3.74 -4.63
CA ALA A 26 -12.53 4.52 -4.21
C ALA A 26 -13.43 4.94 -5.39
N GLU A 27 -12.82 5.41 -6.49
CA GLU A 27 -13.56 5.74 -7.71
C GLU A 27 -14.35 4.53 -8.25
N GLY A 28 -13.74 3.35 -8.22
CA GLY A 28 -14.42 2.11 -8.57
C GLY A 28 -15.52 1.71 -7.59
N TRP A 29 -15.28 1.86 -6.29
CA TRP A 29 -16.29 1.61 -5.26
C TRP A 29 -17.56 2.43 -5.50
N VAL A 30 -17.43 3.73 -5.74
CA VAL A 30 -18.57 4.61 -6.03
C VAL A 30 -19.29 4.18 -7.32
N ARG A 31 -18.54 3.84 -8.38
CA ARG A 31 -19.12 3.30 -9.62
C ARG A 31 -19.84 1.97 -9.42
N GLY A 32 -19.39 1.17 -8.47
CA GLY A 32 -20.03 -0.09 -8.06
C GLY A 32 -21.29 0.08 -7.21
N GLY A 33 -21.71 1.32 -6.93
CA GLY A 33 -22.91 1.65 -6.15
C GLY A 33 -22.66 1.91 -4.66
N GLY A 34 -21.40 1.93 -4.21
CA GLY A 34 -21.06 2.31 -2.84
C GLY A 34 -21.15 3.82 -2.60
N ALA A 35 -21.42 4.23 -1.37
CA ALA A 35 -21.43 5.65 -0.98
C ALA A 35 -20.01 6.25 -1.05
N GLN A 36 -19.92 7.59 -1.10
CA GLN A 36 -18.64 8.30 -1.06
C GLN A 36 -17.83 7.90 0.19
N PRO A 37 -16.60 7.38 0.03
CA PRO A 37 -15.80 6.93 1.17
C PRO A 37 -15.34 8.08 2.08
N GLU A 38 -15.30 7.81 3.39
CA GLU A 38 -14.55 8.65 4.32
C GLU A 38 -13.05 8.33 4.19
N VAL A 39 -12.21 9.34 3.91
CA VAL A 39 -10.76 9.19 3.72
C VAL A 39 -10.02 9.71 4.94
N LEU A 40 -9.24 8.85 5.60
CA LEU A 40 -8.49 9.18 6.81
C LEU A 40 -7.01 8.82 6.66
N HIS A 41 -6.15 9.73 7.09
CA HIS A 41 -4.70 9.56 7.07
C HIS A 41 -4.18 9.26 8.48
N LEU A 42 -3.66 8.06 8.71
CA LEU A 42 -3.19 7.63 10.05
C LEU A 42 -2.03 8.48 10.59
N VAL A 43 -1.31 9.18 9.71
CA VAL A 43 -0.22 10.10 10.10
C VAL A 43 -0.76 11.37 10.81
N ARG A 44 -2.04 11.68 10.67
CA ARG A 44 -2.68 12.85 11.31
C ARG A 44 -3.37 12.43 12.59
N ARG A 45 -2.92 12.94 13.74
CA ARG A 45 -3.40 12.51 15.08
C ARG A 45 -4.93 12.54 15.21
N ALA A 46 -5.60 13.61 14.78
CA ALA A 46 -7.07 13.70 14.86
C ALA A 46 -7.76 12.65 13.96
N GLN A 47 -7.23 12.41 12.76
CA GLN A 47 -7.75 11.40 11.85
C GLN A 47 -7.44 9.96 12.30
N PHE A 48 -6.35 9.75 13.03
CA PHE A 48 -6.05 8.47 13.64
C PHE A 48 -7.12 8.08 14.67
N GLN A 49 -7.50 8.99 15.57
CA GLN A 49 -8.57 8.74 16.54
C GLN A 49 -9.90 8.50 15.84
N ARG A 50 -10.23 9.32 14.84
CA ARG A 50 -11.42 9.13 14.03
C ARG A 50 -11.44 7.77 13.32
N ALA A 51 -10.29 7.29 12.83
CA ALA A 51 -10.17 5.97 12.20
C ALA A 51 -10.47 4.82 13.17
N VAL A 52 -10.03 4.94 14.43
CA VAL A 52 -10.34 3.94 15.48
C VAL A 52 -11.85 3.95 15.79
N GLU A 53 -12.48 5.13 15.85
CA GLU A 53 -13.91 5.26 16.08
C GLU A 53 -14.73 4.70 14.92
N ALA A 54 -14.37 5.04 13.69
CA ALA A 54 -15.07 4.63 12.48
C ALA A 54 -15.08 3.13 12.23
N PHE A 55 -14.15 2.39 12.85
CA PHE A 55 -14.03 0.94 12.65
C PHE A 55 -15.31 0.17 12.98
N ALA A 56 -16.00 0.53 14.06
CA ALA A 56 -17.21 -0.17 14.51
C ALA A 56 -18.49 0.25 13.76
N GLY A 57 -18.45 1.35 13.02
CA GLY A 57 -19.64 1.95 12.38
C GLY A 57 -19.64 1.88 10.85
N THR A 58 -18.75 1.10 10.24
CA THR A 58 -18.64 1.00 8.77
C THR A 58 -18.77 -0.45 8.31
N ASP A 59 -19.26 -0.64 7.07
CA ASP A 59 -19.35 -1.98 6.47
C ASP A 59 -17.98 -2.50 6.04
N VAL A 60 -17.13 -1.59 5.51
CA VAL A 60 -15.83 -1.94 4.92
C VAL A 60 -14.75 -0.97 5.37
N VAL A 61 -13.60 -1.50 5.75
CA VAL A 61 -12.35 -0.75 5.92
C VAL A 61 -11.35 -1.20 4.89
N LEU A 62 -10.88 -0.28 4.04
CA LEU A 62 -9.76 -0.50 3.12
C LEU A 62 -8.52 0.24 3.62
N LEU A 63 -7.54 -0.52 4.13
CA LEU A 63 -6.29 0.00 4.66
C LEU A 63 -5.15 -0.15 3.66
N GLY A 64 -4.65 0.98 3.15
CA GLY A 64 -3.52 1.02 2.23
C GLY A 64 -2.22 1.44 2.89
N MET A 65 -1.11 0.76 2.56
CA MET A 65 0.18 1.02 3.15
C MET A 65 1.36 0.70 2.22
N PRO A 66 2.52 1.33 2.41
CA PRO A 66 3.76 0.84 1.82
C PRO A 66 4.30 -0.35 2.62
N LEU A 67 5.07 -1.21 1.94
CA LEU A 67 5.92 -2.21 2.59
C LEU A 67 7.22 -1.53 3.01
N TYR A 68 7.55 -1.56 4.30
CA TYR A 68 8.82 -1.08 4.84
C TYR A 68 9.55 -2.21 5.56
N THR A 69 10.72 -2.58 5.04
CA THR A 69 11.54 -3.65 5.61
C THR A 69 10.71 -4.90 5.91
N ASP A 70 10.01 -5.42 4.89
CA ASP A 70 9.17 -6.62 4.92
C ASP A 70 7.95 -6.58 5.87
N ALA A 71 7.60 -5.40 6.40
CA ALA A 71 6.50 -5.21 7.34
C ALA A 71 5.64 -3.97 7.03
N MET A 72 4.57 -3.81 7.81
CA MET A 72 3.75 -2.61 7.81
C MET A 72 4.47 -1.46 8.52
N PRO A 73 4.17 -0.19 8.19
CA PRO A 73 4.64 0.97 8.94
C PRO A 73 4.20 0.94 10.40
N ALA A 74 5.02 1.48 11.31
CA ALA A 74 4.73 1.54 12.74
C ALA A 74 3.37 2.18 13.05
N LEU A 75 2.97 3.22 12.32
CA LEU A 75 1.66 3.88 12.49
C LEU A 75 0.47 2.96 12.15
N VAL A 76 0.64 2.02 11.22
CA VAL A 76 -0.38 1.00 10.91
C VAL A 76 -0.45 -0.02 12.04
N LYS A 77 0.71 -0.45 12.56
CA LYS A 77 0.77 -1.34 13.71
C LYS A 77 0.09 -0.69 14.92
N ALA A 78 0.40 0.57 15.22
CA ALA A 78 -0.24 1.32 16.33
C ALA A 78 -1.77 1.42 16.14
N TYR A 79 -2.25 1.64 14.93
CA TYR A 79 -3.68 1.64 14.63
C TYR A 79 -4.33 0.28 14.94
N ILE A 80 -3.71 -0.82 14.48
CA ILE A 80 -4.23 -2.18 14.73
C ILE A 80 -4.27 -2.47 16.24
N GLU A 81 -3.26 -2.07 16.98
CA GLU A 81 -3.21 -2.22 18.45
C GLU A 81 -4.30 -1.39 19.15
N ALA A 82 -4.57 -0.17 18.67
CA ALA A 82 -5.62 0.68 19.20
C ALA A 82 -7.05 0.13 18.93
N LEU A 83 -7.22 -0.80 18.00
CA LEU A 83 -8.49 -1.45 17.73
C LEU A 83 -8.84 -2.56 18.75
N ALA A 84 -7.90 -3.01 19.59
CA ALA A 84 -8.13 -4.14 20.48
C ALA A 84 -9.42 -4.03 21.33
N PRO A 85 -9.76 -2.88 21.97
CA PRO A 85 -11.01 -2.75 22.72
C PRO A 85 -12.26 -2.85 21.83
N ARG A 86 -12.19 -2.38 20.58
CA ARG A 86 -13.31 -2.42 19.62
C ARG A 86 -13.57 -3.85 19.14
N VAL A 87 -12.50 -4.57 18.84
CA VAL A 87 -12.57 -5.97 18.43
C VAL A 87 -13.13 -6.86 19.55
N GLU A 88 -12.75 -6.60 20.79
CA GLU A 88 -13.27 -7.34 21.95
C GLU A 88 -14.76 -7.04 22.18
N ALA A 89 -15.17 -5.78 22.10
CA ALA A 89 -16.57 -5.39 22.20
C ALA A 89 -17.44 -6.04 21.10
N ALA A 90 -16.93 -6.16 19.88
CA ALA A 90 -17.65 -6.81 18.79
C ALA A 90 -17.85 -8.32 19.02
N ARG A 91 -16.93 -9.00 19.72
CA ARG A 91 -17.11 -10.41 20.11
C ARG A 91 -18.27 -10.66 21.04
N SER A 92 -18.68 -9.62 21.79
CA SER A 92 -19.79 -9.68 22.75
C SER A 92 -21.16 -9.38 22.13
N GLY A 93 -21.28 -9.30 20.81
CA GLY A 93 -22.57 -9.11 20.10
C GLY A 93 -22.61 -8.07 19.01
N GLY A 94 -21.47 -7.52 18.61
CA GLY A 94 -21.33 -6.62 17.46
C GLY A 94 -20.82 -7.34 16.21
N ALA A 95 -20.82 -6.64 15.07
CA ALA A 95 -20.17 -7.09 13.85
C ALA A 95 -18.93 -6.24 13.57
N ASN A 96 -17.82 -6.89 13.24
CA ASN A 96 -16.65 -6.19 12.74
C ASN A 96 -16.79 -5.93 11.24
N PRO A 97 -16.21 -4.83 10.73
CA PRO A 97 -16.26 -4.53 9.31
C PRO A 97 -15.54 -5.59 8.47
N THR A 98 -15.89 -5.67 7.21
CA THR A 98 -15.08 -6.36 6.21
C THR A 98 -13.74 -5.63 6.04
N LEU A 99 -12.62 -6.36 6.11
CA LEU A 99 -11.28 -5.81 5.95
C LEU A 99 -10.71 -6.11 4.56
N ALA A 100 -10.36 -5.05 3.88
CA ALA A 100 -9.63 -5.05 2.61
C ALA A 100 -8.29 -4.33 2.80
N PHE A 101 -7.26 -4.77 2.08
CA PHE A 101 -5.93 -4.18 2.21
C PHE A 101 -5.33 -3.82 0.85
N LEU A 102 -4.40 -2.85 0.89
CA LEU A 102 -3.56 -2.49 -0.24
C LEU A 102 -2.12 -2.35 0.24
N VAL A 103 -1.22 -3.15 -0.30
CA VAL A 103 0.22 -3.13 0.01
C VAL A 103 0.99 -2.82 -1.26
N GLN A 104 1.81 -1.79 -1.25
CA GLN A 104 2.70 -1.47 -2.35
C GLN A 104 4.14 -1.37 -1.87
N SER A 105 5.10 -1.72 -2.75
CA SER A 105 6.52 -1.67 -2.45
C SER A 105 7.31 -0.99 -3.57
N GLY A 106 8.47 -0.43 -3.23
CA GLY A 106 9.44 0.05 -4.22
C GLY A 106 10.10 -1.10 -5.00
N PHE A 107 10.18 -2.29 -4.42
CA PHE A 107 10.68 -3.48 -5.10
C PHE A 107 9.80 -3.85 -6.29
N PRO A 108 10.38 -4.17 -7.45
CA PRO A 108 9.58 -4.45 -8.66
C PRO A 108 8.83 -5.78 -8.60
N GLU A 109 9.18 -6.67 -7.68
CA GLU A 109 8.57 -7.98 -7.49
C GLU A 109 7.49 -7.96 -6.41
N ALA A 110 6.33 -8.52 -6.71
CA ALA A 110 5.23 -8.64 -5.75
C ALA A 110 5.53 -9.62 -4.61
N ALA A 111 6.42 -10.57 -4.84
CA ALA A 111 6.81 -11.61 -3.88
C ALA A 111 7.22 -11.04 -2.51
N HIS A 112 7.87 -9.87 -2.47
CA HIS A 112 8.27 -9.21 -1.22
C HIS A 112 7.08 -8.84 -0.31
N SER A 113 5.91 -8.58 -0.88
CA SER A 113 4.71 -8.24 -0.11
C SER A 113 3.87 -9.46 0.31
N ARG A 114 4.16 -10.66 -0.20
CA ARG A 114 3.35 -11.86 0.09
C ARG A 114 3.39 -12.32 1.55
N PRO A 115 4.49 -12.20 2.31
CA PRO A 115 4.48 -12.46 3.75
C PRO A 115 3.51 -11.55 4.49
N LEU A 116 3.53 -10.24 4.19
CA LEU A 116 2.60 -9.29 4.80
C LEU A 116 1.14 -9.57 4.40
N GLU A 117 0.86 -9.91 3.14
CA GLU A 117 -0.49 -10.32 2.71
C GLU A 117 -1.03 -11.49 3.54
N ARG A 118 -0.22 -12.55 3.74
CA ARG A 118 -0.61 -13.69 4.58
C ARG A 118 -0.88 -13.29 6.02
N TYR A 119 -0.04 -12.40 6.57
CA TYR A 119 -0.23 -11.84 7.90
C TYR A 119 -1.56 -11.07 8.00
N LEU A 120 -1.85 -10.18 7.07
CA LEU A 120 -3.07 -9.36 7.04
C LEU A 120 -4.34 -10.23 6.93
N LYS A 121 -4.31 -11.29 6.11
CA LYS A 121 -5.40 -12.27 6.05
C LYS A 121 -5.63 -12.92 7.41
N LYS A 122 -4.55 -13.39 8.06
CA LYS A 122 -4.64 -14.03 9.39
C LYS A 122 -5.11 -13.04 10.46
N LEU A 123 -4.66 -11.78 10.38
CA LEU A 123 -5.08 -10.71 11.28
C LEU A 123 -6.57 -10.44 11.15
N ALA A 124 -7.12 -10.25 9.94
CA ALA A 124 -8.54 -10.04 9.72
C ALA A 124 -9.39 -11.14 10.34
N LEU A 125 -9.02 -12.40 10.11
CA LEU A 125 -9.71 -13.55 10.69
C LEU A 125 -9.64 -13.57 12.22
N ARG A 126 -8.49 -13.23 12.81
CA ARG A 126 -8.34 -13.16 14.28
C ARG A 126 -9.14 -12.02 14.90
N MET A 127 -9.34 -10.95 14.17
CA MET A 127 -10.20 -9.83 14.56
C MET A 127 -11.70 -10.17 14.41
N GLY A 128 -12.06 -11.34 13.90
CA GLY A 128 -13.46 -11.70 13.64
C GLY A 128 -14.06 -10.94 12.44
N SER A 129 -13.22 -10.41 11.56
CA SER A 129 -13.61 -9.67 10.35
C SER A 129 -13.62 -10.57 9.12
N HIS A 130 -14.53 -10.32 8.19
CA HIS A 130 -14.44 -10.90 6.86
C HIS A 130 -13.23 -10.32 6.12
N TYR A 131 -12.43 -11.16 5.47
CA TYR A 131 -11.28 -10.75 4.67
C TYR A 131 -11.65 -10.65 3.19
N ALA A 132 -11.72 -9.42 2.66
CA ALA A 132 -12.07 -9.16 1.27
C ALA A 132 -10.91 -9.38 0.27
N GLY A 133 -9.69 -9.45 0.76
CA GLY A 133 -8.49 -9.61 -0.05
C GLY A 133 -7.44 -8.52 0.19
N THR A 134 -6.26 -8.70 -0.41
CA THR A 134 -5.18 -7.72 -0.38
C THR A 134 -4.71 -7.41 -1.80
N ILE A 135 -4.81 -6.16 -2.20
CA ILE A 135 -4.18 -5.64 -3.41
C ILE A 135 -2.68 -5.54 -3.13
N VAL A 136 -1.88 -6.31 -3.83
CA VAL A 136 -0.41 -6.23 -3.77
C VAL A 136 0.09 -5.57 -5.04
N ARG A 137 1.03 -4.61 -4.92
CA ARG A 137 1.67 -3.98 -6.07
C ARG A 137 3.18 -3.83 -5.84
N GLY A 138 3.98 -4.50 -6.68
CA GLY A 138 5.42 -4.25 -6.80
C GLY A 138 5.71 -3.04 -7.70
N GLY A 139 6.85 -2.38 -7.51
CA GLY A 139 7.30 -1.25 -8.32
C GLY A 139 6.52 0.04 -8.07
N GLY A 140 5.97 0.23 -6.87
CA GLY A 140 5.15 1.39 -6.52
C GLY A 140 5.85 2.74 -6.66
N GLU A 141 7.18 2.81 -6.51
CA GLU A 141 7.91 4.08 -6.71
C GLU A 141 7.88 4.57 -8.16
N ALA A 142 7.79 3.67 -9.14
CA ALA A 142 7.67 4.04 -10.54
C ALA A 142 6.38 4.84 -10.84
N LEU A 143 5.34 4.71 -10.02
CA LEU A 143 4.06 5.44 -10.20
C LEU A 143 4.24 6.97 -10.14
N GLN A 144 5.24 7.47 -9.43
CA GLN A 144 5.54 8.92 -9.37
C GLN A 144 6.47 9.39 -10.48
N ALA A 145 7.31 8.48 -10.97
CA ALA A 145 8.31 8.79 -11.99
C ALA A 145 7.74 8.71 -13.41
N MET A 146 6.63 7.97 -13.61
CA MET A 146 6.03 7.76 -14.93
C MET A 146 4.89 8.75 -15.18
N PRO A 147 4.66 9.14 -16.46
CA PRO A 147 3.48 9.90 -16.86
C PRO A 147 2.19 9.18 -16.47
N GLU A 148 1.13 9.95 -16.21
CA GLU A 148 -0.18 9.39 -15.78
C GLU A 148 -0.74 8.38 -16.79
N GLU A 149 -0.53 8.63 -18.09
CA GLU A 149 -0.98 7.76 -19.19
C GLU A 149 -0.35 6.36 -19.12
N ALA A 150 0.90 6.26 -18.68
CA ALA A 150 1.58 4.98 -18.52
C ALA A 150 0.95 4.11 -17.41
N ASN A 151 0.30 4.74 -16.45
CA ASN A 151 -0.38 4.07 -15.35
C ASN A 151 -1.86 3.73 -15.67
N ARG A 152 -2.42 4.17 -16.82
CA ARG A 152 -3.84 4.04 -17.16
C ARG A 152 -4.39 2.61 -17.01
N LYS A 153 -3.64 1.60 -17.46
CA LYS A 153 -4.06 0.20 -17.32
C LYS A 153 -4.13 -0.25 -15.86
N LEU A 154 -3.22 0.21 -15.02
CA LEU A 154 -3.22 -0.08 -13.58
C LEU A 154 -4.41 0.60 -12.92
N TRP A 155 -4.66 1.87 -13.23
CA TRP A 155 -5.77 2.63 -12.69
C TRP A 155 -7.12 1.99 -13.01
N ALA A 156 -7.33 1.59 -14.25
CA ALA A 156 -8.55 0.88 -14.66
C ALA A 156 -8.78 -0.42 -13.88
N ARG A 157 -7.73 -1.21 -13.64
CA ARG A 157 -7.83 -2.44 -12.84
C ARG A 157 -8.14 -2.19 -11.36
N LEU A 158 -7.53 -1.13 -10.76
CA LEU A 158 -7.84 -0.75 -9.39
C LEU A 158 -9.30 -0.29 -9.26
N GLN A 159 -9.84 0.39 -10.26
CA GLN A 159 -11.23 0.77 -10.30
C GLN A 159 -12.16 -0.46 -10.40
N VAL A 160 -11.81 -1.46 -11.23
CA VAL A 160 -12.55 -2.74 -11.27
C VAL A 160 -12.56 -3.44 -9.92
N LEU A 161 -11.43 -3.45 -9.22
CA LEU A 161 -11.37 -4.00 -7.85
C LEU A 161 -12.28 -3.24 -6.88
N GLY A 162 -12.35 -1.92 -7.01
CA GLY A 162 -13.29 -1.11 -6.22
C GLY A 162 -14.75 -1.46 -6.49
N GLU A 163 -15.13 -1.64 -7.77
CA GLU A 163 -16.46 -2.08 -8.17
C GLU A 163 -16.82 -3.46 -7.61
N GLN A 164 -15.88 -4.40 -7.67
CA GLN A 164 -16.06 -5.74 -7.09
C GLN A 164 -16.23 -5.70 -5.57
N LEU A 165 -15.44 -4.86 -4.88
CA LEU A 165 -15.56 -4.69 -3.45
C LEU A 165 -16.95 -4.16 -3.05
N ALA A 166 -17.50 -3.20 -3.80
CA ALA A 166 -18.84 -2.65 -3.56
C ALA A 166 -19.95 -3.69 -3.80
N ARG A 167 -19.87 -4.45 -4.90
CA ARG A 167 -20.91 -5.39 -5.30
C ARG A 167 -20.84 -6.72 -4.56
N ASP A 168 -19.62 -7.28 -4.45
CA ASP A 168 -19.39 -8.67 -4.02
C ASP A 168 -18.81 -8.76 -2.61
N GLY A 169 -18.43 -7.62 -2.00
CA GLY A 169 -17.77 -7.55 -0.69
C GLY A 169 -16.35 -8.14 -0.68
N ARG A 170 -15.75 -8.38 -1.85
CA ARG A 170 -14.42 -8.98 -1.99
C ARG A 170 -13.78 -8.61 -3.32
N PHE A 171 -12.46 -8.72 -3.38
CA PHE A 171 -11.71 -8.58 -4.61
C PHE A 171 -11.70 -9.88 -5.44
N GLY A 172 -11.78 -9.76 -6.75
CA GLY A 172 -11.64 -10.88 -7.69
C GLY A 172 -10.18 -11.33 -7.81
N ALA A 173 -9.94 -12.65 -7.73
CA ALA A 173 -8.60 -13.22 -7.75
C ALA A 173 -7.83 -12.91 -9.05
N ALA A 174 -8.52 -12.90 -10.20
CA ALA A 174 -7.93 -12.59 -11.50
C ALA A 174 -7.39 -11.15 -11.54
N GLU A 175 -8.16 -10.18 -11.05
CA GLU A 175 -7.76 -8.77 -11.01
C GLU A 175 -6.65 -8.52 -9.97
N LEU A 176 -6.70 -9.16 -8.80
CA LEU A 176 -5.61 -9.10 -7.82
C LEU A 176 -4.28 -9.58 -8.44
N LYS A 177 -4.30 -10.70 -9.17
CA LYS A 177 -3.12 -11.22 -9.88
C LYS A 177 -2.64 -10.23 -10.96
N ALA A 178 -3.56 -9.64 -11.70
CA ALA A 178 -3.23 -8.73 -12.79
C ALA A 178 -2.65 -7.38 -12.28
N VAL A 179 -3.10 -6.89 -11.11
CA VAL A 179 -2.58 -5.67 -10.47
C VAL A 179 -1.21 -5.90 -9.84
N ALA A 180 -0.92 -7.08 -9.31
CA ALA A 180 0.32 -7.37 -8.60
C ALA A 180 1.57 -7.07 -9.42
N GLY A 181 1.48 -7.18 -10.75
CA GLY A 181 2.61 -7.04 -11.64
C GLY A 181 3.44 -8.33 -11.69
N ARG A 182 4.75 -8.16 -11.76
CA ARG A 182 5.66 -9.30 -11.81
C ARG A 182 5.80 -9.93 -10.41
N GLU A 183 5.55 -11.22 -10.32
CA GLU A 183 5.69 -11.93 -9.04
C GLU A 183 7.17 -12.07 -8.66
N ARG A 184 8.00 -12.59 -9.59
CA ARG A 184 9.47 -12.70 -9.42
C ARG A 184 10.16 -12.55 -10.77
N PHE A 185 11.38 -12.04 -10.76
CA PHE A 185 12.25 -12.11 -11.91
C PHE A 185 12.71 -13.54 -12.17
N SER A 186 12.77 -13.94 -13.44
CA SER A 186 13.48 -15.15 -13.82
C SER A 186 14.98 -14.97 -13.58
N ARG A 187 15.75 -16.09 -13.48
CA ARG A 187 17.22 -16.02 -13.36
C ARG A 187 17.84 -15.21 -14.50
N PHE A 188 17.33 -15.36 -15.71
CA PHE A 188 17.75 -14.55 -16.86
C PHE A 188 17.39 -13.07 -16.67
N GLY A 189 16.20 -12.76 -16.17
CA GLY A 189 15.79 -11.39 -15.86
C GLY A 189 16.68 -10.73 -14.80
N VAL A 190 17.08 -11.46 -13.77
CA VAL A 190 18.05 -10.98 -12.76
C VAL A 190 19.41 -10.70 -13.41
N TRP A 191 19.89 -11.61 -14.27
CA TRP A 191 21.15 -11.43 -15.00
C TRP A 191 21.13 -10.18 -15.88
N VAL A 192 20.07 -9.99 -16.67
CA VAL A 192 19.87 -8.80 -17.53
C VAL A 192 19.81 -7.53 -16.68
N ALA A 193 19.05 -7.53 -15.57
CA ALA A 193 18.96 -6.38 -14.67
C ALA A 193 20.34 -6.04 -14.05
N SER A 194 21.10 -7.05 -13.63
CA SER A 194 22.45 -6.88 -13.08
C SER A 194 23.41 -6.27 -14.09
N LEU A 195 23.33 -6.71 -15.35
CA LEU A 195 24.14 -6.15 -16.43
C LEU A 195 23.69 -4.69 -16.73
N ALA A 196 22.39 -4.46 -16.79
CA ALA A 196 21.82 -3.13 -17.01
C ALA A 196 22.23 -2.12 -15.91
N CYS A 197 22.26 -2.55 -14.64
CA CYS A 197 22.72 -1.70 -13.53
C CYS A 197 24.19 -1.24 -13.62
N ARG A 198 25.01 -1.91 -14.46
CA ARG A 198 26.39 -1.50 -14.74
C ARG A 198 26.47 -0.40 -15.79
N ILE A 199 25.39 -0.12 -16.51
CA ILE A 199 25.32 0.92 -17.53
C ILE A 199 25.06 2.28 -16.86
N PRO A 200 25.91 3.30 -17.07
CA PRO A 200 25.78 4.62 -16.40
C PRO A 200 24.44 5.29 -16.60
N ILE A 201 23.75 5.03 -17.72
CA ILE A 201 22.45 5.65 -18.03
C ILE A 201 21.35 5.23 -17.04
N ILE A 202 21.44 4.05 -16.42
CA ILE A 202 20.47 3.61 -15.41
C ILE A 202 20.68 4.32 -14.08
N GLN A 203 21.91 4.78 -13.82
CA GLN A 203 22.21 5.60 -12.66
C GLN A 203 21.68 7.03 -12.81
N PHE A 204 21.24 7.43 -14.01
CA PHE A 204 20.73 8.77 -14.28
C PHE A 204 19.61 9.19 -13.32
N TYR A 205 18.69 8.29 -13.00
CA TYR A 205 17.63 8.54 -12.03
C TYR A 205 18.17 8.88 -10.64
N TRP A 206 19.05 8.03 -10.11
CA TRP A 206 19.65 8.23 -8.77
C TRP A 206 20.56 9.45 -8.75
N ASN A 207 21.34 9.63 -9.79
CA ASN A 207 22.21 10.81 -9.94
C ASN A 207 21.38 12.10 -9.98
N GLY A 208 20.25 12.09 -10.69
CA GLY A 208 19.31 13.20 -10.72
C GLY A 208 18.71 13.50 -9.33
N MET A 209 18.33 12.45 -8.57
CA MET A 209 17.83 12.59 -7.22
C MET A 209 18.89 13.16 -6.26
N LEU A 210 20.14 12.70 -6.35
CA LEU A 210 21.25 13.21 -5.55
C LEU A 210 21.50 14.70 -5.83
N LYS A 211 21.52 15.08 -7.11
CA LYS A 211 21.69 16.50 -7.52
C LYS A 211 20.54 17.37 -7.02
N LYS A 212 19.28 16.91 -7.21
CA LYS A 212 18.07 17.61 -6.76
C LYS A 212 18.07 17.86 -5.25
N ASN A 213 18.62 16.93 -4.47
CA ASN A 213 18.69 17.00 -3.01
C ASN A 213 19.99 17.66 -2.49
N GLY A 214 20.85 18.22 -3.37
CA GLY A 214 22.13 18.83 -2.96
C GLY A 214 23.14 17.85 -2.36
N ALA A 215 22.95 16.53 -2.61
CA ALA A 215 23.76 15.47 -2.02
C ALA A 215 24.84 14.93 -2.98
N TRP A 216 24.91 15.45 -4.20
CA TRP A 216 25.79 14.93 -5.25
C TRP A 216 27.28 14.99 -4.85
N GLU A 217 27.75 16.11 -4.33
CA GLU A 217 29.16 16.30 -3.94
C GLU A 217 29.56 15.40 -2.76
N ARG A 218 28.59 15.05 -1.91
CA ARG A 218 28.81 14.23 -0.72
C ARG A 218 28.39 12.78 -0.90
N ARG A 219 28.16 12.30 -2.14
CA ARG A 219 27.62 10.95 -2.40
C ARG A 219 28.51 9.80 -1.96
N PHE A 220 29.78 10.06 -1.74
CA PHE A 220 30.75 9.10 -1.21
C PHE A 220 31.24 9.44 0.21
N ALA A 221 30.67 10.47 0.83
CA ALA A 221 31.03 10.83 2.19
C ALA A 221 30.65 9.70 3.16
N ALA A 222 31.55 9.38 4.05
CA ALA A 222 31.36 8.42 5.13
C ALA A 222 31.37 9.17 6.49
N PRO A 223 30.29 9.91 6.83
CA PRO A 223 30.27 10.80 8.00
C PRO A 223 30.49 10.09 9.34
N TYR A 224 30.31 8.76 9.36
CA TYR A 224 30.54 7.90 10.52
C TYR A 224 31.68 6.90 10.30
N GLY A 225 32.41 7.03 9.19
CA GLY A 225 33.62 6.25 8.93
C GLY A 225 34.79 6.72 9.76
N PRO A 226 35.85 5.90 9.94
CA PRO A 226 37.09 6.38 10.54
C PRO A 226 37.58 7.61 9.75
N ALA A 227 38.03 8.62 10.48
CA ALA A 227 38.64 9.79 9.83
C ALA A 227 39.75 9.30 8.90
N PHE A 228 39.67 9.65 7.64
CA PHE A 228 40.79 9.43 6.72
C PHE A 228 41.93 10.33 7.24
N GLU A 229 42.89 9.71 7.92
CA GLU A 229 44.20 10.29 8.14
C GLU A 229 44.88 10.28 6.76
N GLY A 230 44.73 11.40 6.04
CA GLY A 230 45.40 11.67 4.78
C GLY A 230 46.68 12.46 4.99
#